data_aa5470274d6549928cacff4201df0918
#
_entry.id   aa5470274d6549928cacff4201df0918
#
_cell.length_a   1.000
_cell.length_b   1.000
_cell.length_c   1.000
_cell.angle_alpha   90.00
_cell.angle_beta   90.00
_cell.angle_gamma   90.00
#
_symmetry.space_group_name_H-M   'P 1'
#
loop_
_entity.id
_entity.type
_entity.pdbx_description
1 polymer ?
#
loop_
_entity_poly.entity_id
_entity_poly.type
_entity_poly.pdbx_seq_one_letter_code
_entity_poly.pdbx_strand_id
1 'polypeptide(L)'
;MAFFRAHFRLILAAGLVLGAAAPAHAEDQILLRAREGAAAMIRGQFDRAITLYDEALATPDVSSFVQATIYSDRGVAKWRMKQTKEAIDDFNKSIELSPEIATVYNNRGNALMDLGQPEEAIKDFDRAIQLHASYGAAYNNRGNAYAALGQYDAAFQSFRKAAELLPQSAIPFNGRGRTHEQLARYHAAVRDLTRAIGLDQKYAAAYRNRAEANFAIDNFAAAAEDATQALDLEPDVPQPKLLLLRAEAYAAENRFKEAIADFDTALELNPELVEAYVERGMLFANNRRVDDAIGDYTRAIQMDPKNAKAYALRAEAKLKSEAVDEALIDVNQALTLSLGNPLALRIRGGIYEAQERVGDAIYDYQRALAKDPFQAESRAALVRLNQEVPAATGQPIGEPVGGWVVTEPSSGRYLASNPDYGSLRVELEMFGAGKPKILEWKLMRGALSGIGLLTYYAGDFGGGDELDYVAIVDTRANKVVSIEPQRWGTQTAQWNWQAVSVVVTDPDGHANEIKLRPERRAPVARGSDDGERGVGGQSRNRRRARGGGGGGGSPFDWLFR
;
A
#
# COMPACT_ATOMS: atom_id res chain seq x y z
N MET A 1 6.66 -19.01 -14.36
CA MET A 1 6.68 -20.41 -14.86
C MET A 1 5.38 -20.85 -15.54
N ALA A 2 4.20 -20.52 -15.05
CA ALA A 2 2.94 -20.88 -15.74
C ALA A 2 2.78 -20.26 -17.13
N PHE A 3 3.22 -19.03 -17.32
CA PHE A 3 3.18 -18.28 -18.58
C PHE A 3 3.98 -18.98 -19.70
N PHE A 4 5.16 -19.53 -19.39
CA PHE A 4 5.99 -20.26 -20.37
C PHE A 4 5.42 -21.62 -20.77
N ARG A 5 4.68 -22.30 -19.88
CA ARG A 5 4.04 -23.58 -20.22
C ARG A 5 2.90 -23.44 -21.23
N ALA A 6 2.23 -22.29 -21.27
CA ALA A 6 1.16 -22.01 -22.24
C ALA A 6 1.73 -21.75 -23.64
N HIS A 7 2.86 -21.00 -23.74
CA HIS A 7 3.55 -20.74 -25.02
C HIS A 7 4.17 -21.99 -25.62
N PHE A 8 4.75 -22.86 -24.79
CA PHE A 8 5.29 -24.15 -25.25
C PHE A 8 4.22 -25.05 -25.88
N ARG A 9 2.96 -24.95 -25.45
CA ARG A 9 1.84 -25.68 -26.08
C ARG A 9 1.42 -25.11 -27.43
N LEU A 10 1.63 -23.82 -27.70
CA LEU A 10 1.34 -23.19 -28.99
C LEU A 10 2.34 -23.66 -30.09
N ILE A 11 3.63 -23.74 -29.77
CA ILE A 11 4.65 -24.26 -30.71
C ILE A 11 4.41 -25.75 -30.99
N LEU A 12 3.95 -26.52 -30.01
CA LEU A 12 3.57 -27.92 -30.18
C LEU A 12 2.27 -28.08 -31.01
N ALA A 13 1.32 -27.15 -30.89
CA ALA A 13 0.05 -27.19 -31.65
C ALA A 13 0.26 -26.79 -33.12
N ALA A 14 1.18 -25.90 -33.43
CA ALA A 14 1.51 -25.49 -34.81
C ALA A 14 2.05 -26.65 -35.67
N GLY A 15 2.68 -27.63 -35.03
CA GLY A 15 3.18 -28.84 -35.75
C GLY A 15 2.09 -29.85 -36.15
N LEU A 16 0.83 -29.64 -35.77
CA LEU A 16 -0.27 -30.59 -36.01
C LEU A 16 -1.28 -30.15 -37.10
N VAL A 17 -1.16 -28.94 -37.69
CA VAL A 17 -2.19 -28.34 -38.56
C VAL A 17 -1.75 -28.18 -40.02
N LEU A 18 -0.49 -28.45 -40.40
CA LEU A 18 0.02 -28.15 -41.75
C LEU A 18 0.07 -29.39 -42.66
N GLY A 19 -0.93 -29.48 -43.52
CA GLY A 19 -0.85 -30.19 -44.77
C GLY A 19 -0.38 -29.27 -45.89
N ALA A 20 0.65 -29.69 -46.58
CA ALA A 20 1.19 -29.34 -47.91
C ALA A 20 2.44 -28.42 -48.00
N ALA A 21 3.56 -29.07 -48.35
CA ALA A 21 4.57 -28.71 -49.34
C ALA A 21 5.58 -27.60 -49.03
N ALA A 22 6.33 -27.73 -47.93
CA ALA A 22 7.75 -27.37 -47.90
C ALA A 22 8.61 -28.63 -47.70
N PRO A 23 9.89 -28.66 -48.07
CA PRO A 23 10.68 -29.85 -47.79
C PRO A 23 10.77 -30.05 -46.29
N ALA A 24 10.22 -31.14 -45.78
CA ALA A 24 10.02 -31.48 -44.37
C ALA A 24 11.27 -31.21 -43.48
N HIS A 25 12.47 -31.24 -44.06
CA HIS A 25 13.74 -30.99 -43.39
C HIS A 25 14.01 -29.52 -43.01
N ALA A 26 13.53 -28.55 -43.78
CA ALA A 26 13.75 -27.12 -43.49
C ALA A 26 12.81 -26.65 -42.37
N GLU A 27 11.54 -27.02 -42.42
CA GLU A 27 10.55 -26.69 -41.40
C GLU A 27 10.88 -27.36 -40.06
N ASP A 28 11.36 -28.60 -40.06
CA ASP A 28 11.84 -29.31 -38.89
C ASP A 28 13.04 -28.60 -38.22
N GLN A 29 13.98 -28.06 -39.01
CA GLN A 29 15.14 -27.33 -38.49
C GLN A 29 14.72 -25.99 -37.85
N ILE A 30 13.81 -25.26 -38.47
CA ILE A 30 13.28 -24.00 -37.92
C ILE A 30 12.57 -24.23 -36.57
N LEU A 31 11.67 -25.21 -36.55
CA LEU A 31 10.97 -25.59 -35.32
C LEU A 31 11.94 -26.09 -34.25
N LEU A 32 13.04 -26.75 -34.63
CA LEU A 32 14.07 -27.15 -33.69
C LEU A 32 14.77 -25.92 -33.09
N ARG A 33 15.22 -24.96 -33.94
CA ARG A 33 15.86 -23.72 -33.48
C ARG A 33 14.92 -22.88 -32.58
N ALA A 34 13.65 -22.75 -32.97
CA ALA A 34 12.65 -22.04 -32.17
C ALA A 34 12.43 -22.73 -30.81
N ARG A 35 12.40 -24.06 -30.76
CA ARG A 35 12.32 -24.83 -29.49
C ARG A 35 13.58 -24.69 -28.64
N GLU A 36 14.77 -24.70 -29.24
CA GLU A 36 16.03 -24.44 -28.53
C GLU A 36 16.05 -23.01 -27.96
N GLY A 37 15.54 -22.01 -28.73
CA GLY A 37 15.37 -20.64 -28.29
C GLY A 37 14.42 -20.54 -27.09
N ALA A 38 13.25 -21.19 -27.16
CA ALA A 38 12.31 -21.25 -26.05
C ALA A 38 12.90 -21.93 -24.80
N ALA A 39 13.72 -22.99 -25.00
CA ALA A 39 14.45 -23.64 -23.92
C ALA A 39 15.52 -22.72 -23.30
N ALA A 40 16.19 -21.89 -24.10
CA ALA A 40 17.13 -20.86 -23.62
C ALA A 40 16.40 -19.77 -22.83
N MET A 41 15.21 -19.32 -23.26
CA MET A 41 14.34 -18.40 -22.54
C MET A 41 14.02 -18.92 -21.13
N ILE A 42 13.62 -20.20 -21.01
CA ILE A 42 13.31 -20.82 -19.71
C ILE A 42 14.52 -20.82 -18.75
N ARG A 43 15.74 -20.92 -19.31
CA ARG A 43 16.99 -20.90 -18.54
C ARG A 43 17.50 -19.50 -18.28
N GLY A 44 16.81 -18.45 -18.73
CA GLY A 44 17.24 -17.06 -18.59
C GLY A 44 18.40 -16.66 -19.52
N GLN A 45 18.74 -17.50 -20.53
CA GLN A 45 19.80 -17.28 -21.51
C GLN A 45 19.27 -16.47 -22.69
N PHE A 46 18.91 -15.19 -22.44
CA PHE A 46 18.18 -14.39 -23.43
C PHE A 46 18.98 -14.07 -24.68
N ASP A 47 20.30 -13.80 -24.60
CA ASP A 47 21.17 -13.59 -25.76
C ASP A 47 21.18 -14.81 -26.66
N ARG A 48 21.33 -15.98 -26.05
CA ARG A 48 21.30 -17.24 -26.81
C ARG A 48 19.94 -17.50 -27.45
N ALA A 49 18.85 -17.15 -26.74
CA ALA A 49 17.52 -17.28 -27.30
C ALA A 49 17.33 -16.37 -28.53
N ILE A 50 17.80 -15.13 -28.48
CA ILE A 50 17.76 -14.18 -29.61
C ILE A 50 18.53 -14.74 -30.79
N THR A 51 19.77 -15.21 -30.59
CA THR A 51 20.59 -15.83 -31.67
C THR A 51 19.87 -17.01 -32.34
N LEU A 52 19.26 -17.89 -31.53
CA LEU A 52 18.53 -19.06 -32.06
C LEU A 52 17.27 -18.66 -32.84
N TYR A 53 16.58 -17.61 -32.40
CA TYR A 53 15.44 -17.06 -33.13
C TYR A 53 15.85 -16.33 -34.39
N ASP A 54 17.02 -15.64 -34.41
CA ASP A 54 17.60 -15.06 -35.62
C ASP A 54 17.95 -16.12 -36.66
N GLU A 55 18.58 -17.23 -36.23
CA GLU A 55 18.86 -18.38 -37.11
C GLU A 55 17.56 -18.98 -37.68
N ALA A 56 16.51 -19.11 -36.87
CA ALA A 56 15.21 -19.62 -37.29
C ALA A 56 14.55 -18.69 -38.33
N LEU A 57 14.61 -17.37 -38.12
CA LEU A 57 14.03 -16.36 -39.02
C LEU A 57 14.82 -16.17 -40.33
N ALA A 58 16.10 -16.52 -40.37
CA ALA A 58 16.94 -16.46 -41.57
C ALA A 58 16.62 -17.57 -42.57
N THR A 59 15.90 -18.61 -42.17
CA THR A 59 15.57 -19.74 -43.03
C THR A 59 14.36 -19.40 -43.94
N PRO A 60 14.45 -19.57 -45.27
CA PRO A 60 13.34 -19.26 -46.18
C PRO A 60 12.19 -20.28 -46.07
N ASP A 61 11.03 -19.90 -46.60
CA ASP A 61 9.83 -20.76 -46.75
C ASP A 61 9.14 -21.20 -45.45
N VAL A 62 9.12 -20.32 -44.46
CA VAL A 62 8.36 -20.51 -43.18
C VAL A 62 6.96 -19.91 -43.28
N SER A 63 5.97 -20.60 -42.73
CA SER A 63 4.62 -20.04 -42.67
C SER A 63 4.58 -18.73 -41.88
N SER A 64 3.74 -17.77 -42.30
CA SER A 64 3.60 -16.48 -41.64
C SER A 64 3.27 -16.62 -40.17
N PHE A 65 2.49 -17.64 -39.79
CA PHE A 65 2.12 -17.89 -38.38
C PHE A 65 3.34 -18.32 -37.53
N VAL A 66 4.20 -19.20 -38.08
CA VAL A 66 5.45 -19.62 -37.38
C VAL A 66 6.41 -18.45 -37.26
N GLN A 67 6.59 -17.65 -38.32
CA GLN A 67 7.40 -16.42 -38.27
C GLN A 67 6.87 -15.46 -37.22
N ALA A 68 5.53 -15.20 -37.18
CA ALA A 68 4.90 -14.35 -36.21
C ALA A 68 5.19 -14.80 -34.77
N THR A 69 5.11 -16.10 -34.50
CA THR A 69 5.40 -16.67 -33.19
C THR A 69 6.87 -16.46 -32.80
N ILE A 70 7.80 -16.69 -33.72
CA ILE A 70 9.25 -16.51 -33.47
C ILE A 70 9.57 -15.02 -33.21
N TYR A 71 9.00 -14.08 -34.00
CA TYR A 71 9.13 -12.66 -33.74
C TYR A 71 8.58 -12.28 -32.35
N SER A 72 7.42 -12.80 -31.97
CA SER A 72 6.87 -12.58 -30.63
C SER A 72 7.80 -13.06 -29.52
N ASP A 73 8.36 -14.28 -29.66
CA ASP A 73 9.23 -14.85 -28.64
C ASP A 73 10.59 -14.13 -28.59
N ARG A 74 11.14 -13.71 -29.73
CA ARG A 74 12.35 -12.86 -29.79
C ARG A 74 12.10 -11.50 -29.19
N GLY A 75 10.94 -10.90 -29.44
CA GLY A 75 10.51 -9.65 -28.82
C GLY A 75 10.47 -9.77 -27.29
N VAL A 76 9.93 -10.87 -26.76
CA VAL A 76 9.96 -11.13 -25.31
C VAL A 76 11.39 -11.26 -24.79
N ALA A 77 12.30 -11.95 -25.50
CA ALA A 77 13.71 -12.07 -25.13
C ALA A 77 14.39 -10.69 -25.06
N LYS A 78 14.23 -9.86 -26.11
CA LYS A 78 14.75 -8.50 -26.16
C LYS A 78 14.19 -7.63 -25.04
N TRP A 79 12.88 -7.72 -24.78
CA TRP A 79 12.24 -6.98 -23.70
C TRP A 79 12.83 -7.36 -22.33
N ARG A 80 13.08 -8.63 -22.07
CA ARG A 80 13.76 -9.10 -20.85
C ARG A 80 15.18 -8.54 -20.70
N MET A 81 15.86 -8.28 -21.81
CA MET A 81 17.17 -7.62 -21.85
C MET A 81 17.10 -6.08 -21.82
N LYS A 82 15.92 -5.49 -21.57
CA LYS A 82 15.70 -4.04 -21.57
C LYS A 82 15.88 -3.37 -22.94
N GLN A 83 15.90 -4.12 -24.01
CA GLN A 83 15.87 -3.65 -25.40
C GLN A 83 14.41 -3.43 -25.82
N THR A 84 13.73 -2.51 -25.14
CA THR A 84 12.26 -2.39 -25.22
C THR A 84 11.78 -1.90 -26.59
N LYS A 85 12.53 -1.01 -27.25
CA LYS A 85 12.18 -0.51 -28.60
C LYS A 85 12.28 -1.61 -29.63
N GLU A 86 13.38 -2.35 -29.64
CA GLU A 86 13.63 -3.47 -30.54
C GLU A 86 12.64 -4.63 -30.30
N ALA A 87 12.17 -4.78 -29.08
CA ALA A 87 11.10 -5.73 -28.75
C ALA A 87 9.76 -5.29 -29.38
N ILE A 88 9.42 -4.01 -29.35
CA ILE A 88 8.22 -3.47 -29.99
C ILE A 88 8.26 -3.67 -31.50
N ASP A 89 9.43 -3.50 -32.14
CA ASP A 89 9.58 -3.75 -33.57
C ASP A 89 9.30 -5.23 -33.91
N ASP A 90 9.78 -6.15 -33.11
CA ASP A 90 9.49 -7.57 -33.25
C ASP A 90 8.01 -7.90 -33.03
N PHE A 91 7.36 -7.30 -32.02
CA PHE A 91 5.93 -7.46 -31.82
C PHE A 91 5.10 -6.86 -32.98
N ASN A 92 5.52 -5.70 -33.52
CA ASN A 92 4.89 -5.12 -34.71
C ASN A 92 4.96 -6.09 -35.89
N LYS A 93 6.13 -6.69 -36.10
CA LYS A 93 6.32 -7.66 -37.20
C LYS A 93 5.50 -8.94 -37.00
N SER A 94 5.38 -9.39 -35.74
CA SER A 94 4.51 -10.51 -35.39
C SER A 94 3.04 -10.21 -35.71
N ILE A 95 2.56 -9.01 -35.36
CA ILE A 95 1.18 -8.56 -35.61
C ILE A 95 0.91 -8.41 -37.11
N GLU A 96 1.87 -7.88 -37.90
CA GLU A 96 1.72 -7.79 -39.34
C GLU A 96 1.54 -9.18 -40.00
N LEU A 97 2.28 -10.16 -39.51
CA LEU A 97 2.26 -11.53 -40.04
C LEU A 97 1.03 -12.32 -39.56
N SER A 98 0.58 -12.09 -38.34
CA SER A 98 -0.57 -12.79 -37.76
C SER A 98 -1.29 -11.90 -36.74
N PRO A 99 -2.29 -11.10 -37.15
CA PRO A 99 -2.99 -10.11 -36.30
C PRO A 99 -3.97 -10.70 -35.29
N GLU A 100 -4.06 -12.04 -35.20
CA GLU A 100 -5.03 -12.74 -34.35
C GLU A 100 -4.39 -13.30 -33.06
N ILE A 101 -3.11 -13.06 -32.82
CA ILE A 101 -2.40 -13.59 -31.65
C ILE A 101 -2.56 -12.63 -30.46
N ALA A 102 -3.54 -12.87 -29.59
CA ALA A 102 -3.85 -12.02 -28.45
C ALA A 102 -2.65 -11.76 -27.52
N THR A 103 -1.78 -12.76 -27.35
CA THR A 103 -0.61 -12.65 -26.46
C THR A 103 0.42 -11.62 -26.95
N VAL A 104 0.54 -11.41 -28.26
CA VAL A 104 1.48 -10.44 -28.84
C VAL A 104 1.05 -9.01 -28.48
N TYR A 105 -0.24 -8.70 -28.60
CA TYR A 105 -0.77 -7.40 -28.19
C TYR A 105 -0.56 -7.18 -26.69
N ASN A 106 -0.83 -8.17 -25.85
CA ASN A 106 -0.56 -8.06 -24.42
C ASN A 106 0.93 -7.80 -24.11
N ASN A 107 1.84 -8.46 -24.82
CA ASN A 107 3.27 -8.29 -24.62
C ASN A 107 3.75 -6.92 -25.13
N ARG A 108 3.24 -6.46 -26.29
CA ARG A 108 3.53 -5.11 -26.80
C ARG A 108 2.97 -4.04 -25.87
N GLY A 109 1.75 -4.22 -25.37
CA GLY A 109 1.16 -3.34 -24.36
C GLY A 109 2.02 -3.22 -23.10
N ASN A 110 2.57 -4.32 -22.59
CA ASN A 110 3.51 -4.27 -21.46
C ASN A 110 4.81 -3.53 -21.81
N ALA A 111 5.36 -3.73 -23.00
CA ALA A 111 6.54 -3.00 -23.46
C ALA A 111 6.26 -1.50 -23.62
N LEU A 112 5.07 -1.12 -24.09
CA LEU A 112 4.61 0.27 -24.16
C LEU A 112 4.46 0.89 -22.76
N MET A 113 3.97 0.13 -21.78
CA MET A 113 3.93 0.58 -20.37
C MET A 113 5.33 0.91 -19.85
N ASP A 114 6.34 0.07 -20.15
CA ASP A 114 7.74 0.32 -19.75
C ASP A 114 8.33 1.58 -20.42
N LEU A 115 7.81 2.00 -21.57
CA LEU A 115 8.17 3.26 -22.25
C LEU A 115 7.34 4.47 -21.77
N GLY A 116 6.43 4.30 -20.81
CA GLY A 116 5.57 5.36 -20.32
C GLY A 116 4.47 5.77 -21.33
N GLN A 117 3.98 4.82 -22.13
CA GLN A 117 2.93 5.01 -23.14
C GLN A 117 1.65 4.23 -22.78
N PRO A 118 0.98 4.56 -21.66
CA PRO A 118 -0.17 3.80 -21.17
C PRO A 118 -1.40 3.88 -22.08
N GLU A 119 -1.63 4.96 -22.80
CA GLU A 119 -2.76 5.11 -23.71
C GLU A 119 -2.67 4.13 -24.90
N GLU A 120 -1.49 3.96 -25.46
CA GLU A 120 -1.22 2.98 -26.53
C GLU A 120 -1.29 1.56 -25.99
N ALA A 121 -0.77 1.32 -24.79
CA ALA A 121 -0.85 0.03 -24.13
C ALA A 121 -2.30 -0.41 -23.90
N ILE A 122 -3.20 0.51 -23.52
CA ILE A 122 -4.64 0.20 -23.36
C ILE A 122 -5.25 -0.30 -24.66
N LYS A 123 -4.93 0.32 -25.81
CA LYS A 123 -5.42 -0.14 -27.11
C LYS A 123 -5.00 -1.57 -27.42
N ASP A 124 -3.77 -1.91 -27.06
CA ASP A 124 -3.23 -3.25 -27.23
C ASP A 124 -3.89 -4.26 -26.29
N PHE A 125 -4.08 -3.90 -25.02
CA PHE A 125 -4.80 -4.76 -24.08
C PHE A 125 -6.26 -4.95 -24.48
N ASP A 126 -6.93 -3.91 -24.98
CA ASP A 126 -8.28 -4.00 -25.51
C ASP A 126 -8.34 -4.94 -26.72
N ARG A 127 -7.35 -4.88 -27.63
CA ARG A 127 -7.27 -5.78 -28.76
C ARG A 127 -7.03 -7.22 -28.32
N ALA A 128 -6.15 -7.44 -27.33
CA ALA A 128 -5.92 -8.76 -26.73
C ALA A 128 -7.22 -9.34 -26.11
N ILE A 129 -8.00 -8.51 -25.42
CA ILE A 129 -9.29 -8.88 -24.81
C ILE A 129 -10.35 -9.17 -25.89
N GLN A 130 -10.41 -8.38 -26.98
CA GLN A 130 -11.32 -8.64 -28.10
C GLN A 130 -11.03 -9.98 -28.75
N LEU A 131 -9.76 -10.34 -28.92
CA LEU A 131 -9.32 -11.62 -29.49
C LEU A 131 -9.55 -12.79 -28.51
N HIS A 132 -9.44 -12.55 -27.22
CA HIS A 132 -9.59 -13.57 -26.20
C HIS A 132 -10.27 -12.98 -24.95
N ALA A 133 -11.61 -13.01 -24.91
CA ALA A 133 -12.43 -12.37 -23.87
C ALA A 133 -12.16 -12.89 -22.43
N SER A 134 -11.60 -14.10 -22.28
CA SER A 134 -11.20 -14.66 -20.98
C SER A 134 -9.70 -14.46 -20.64
N TYR A 135 -9.01 -13.54 -21.33
CA TYR A 135 -7.58 -13.28 -21.08
C TYR A 135 -7.37 -12.42 -19.84
N GLY A 136 -7.48 -13.02 -18.65
CA GLY A 136 -7.41 -12.33 -17.37
C GLY A 136 -6.12 -11.50 -17.15
N ALA A 137 -4.97 -11.92 -17.70
CA ALA A 137 -3.73 -11.15 -17.63
C ALA A 137 -3.83 -9.82 -18.40
N ALA A 138 -4.51 -9.78 -19.56
CA ALA A 138 -4.71 -8.55 -20.31
C ALA A 138 -5.61 -7.57 -19.55
N TYR A 139 -6.65 -8.06 -18.87
CA TYR A 139 -7.47 -7.23 -17.98
C TYR A 139 -6.65 -6.65 -16.83
N ASN A 140 -5.80 -7.45 -16.17
CA ASN A 140 -4.91 -6.97 -15.12
C ASN A 140 -3.98 -5.87 -15.62
N ASN A 141 -3.34 -6.08 -16.77
CA ASN A 141 -2.38 -5.13 -17.33
C ASN A 141 -3.08 -3.84 -17.79
N ARG A 142 -4.30 -3.95 -18.34
CA ARG A 142 -5.15 -2.80 -18.64
C ARG A 142 -5.51 -2.02 -17.38
N GLY A 143 -5.79 -2.72 -16.26
CA GLY A 143 -6.02 -2.11 -14.96
C GLY A 143 -4.82 -1.27 -14.51
N ASN A 144 -3.60 -1.82 -14.63
CA ASN A 144 -2.38 -1.08 -14.31
C ASN A 144 -2.19 0.14 -15.22
N ALA A 145 -2.52 0.05 -16.51
CA ALA A 145 -2.41 1.16 -17.45
C ALA A 145 -3.43 2.28 -17.13
N TYR A 146 -4.68 1.93 -16.82
CA TYR A 146 -5.67 2.90 -16.37
C TYR A 146 -5.26 3.58 -15.04
N ALA A 147 -4.72 2.83 -14.08
CA ALA A 147 -4.22 3.38 -12.83
C ALA A 147 -3.06 4.37 -13.06
N ALA A 148 -2.15 4.09 -14.00
CA ALA A 148 -1.07 4.99 -14.37
C ALA A 148 -1.57 6.33 -14.97
N LEU A 149 -2.75 6.32 -15.61
CA LEU A 149 -3.42 7.51 -16.14
C LEU A 149 -4.33 8.21 -15.11
N GLY A 150 -4.44 7.71 -13.89
CA GLY A 150 -5.38 8.21 -12.89
C GLY A 150 -6.85 7.89 -13.19
N GLN A 151 -7.12 6.97 -14.14
CA GLN A 151 -8.46 6.52 -14.50
C GLN A 151 -8.88 5.35 -13.59
N TYR A 152 -9.01 5.64 -12.31
CA TYR A 152 -9.11 4.62 -11.26
C TYR A 152 -10.37 3.74 -11.37
N ASP A 153 -11.52 4.29 -11.77
CA ASP A 153 -12.75 3.49 -11.93
C ASP A 153 -12.59 2.41 -13.02
N ALA A 154 -12.00 2.77 -14.16
CA ALA A 154 -11.68 1.82 -15.22
C ALA A 154 -10.62 0.79 -14.78
N ALA A 155 -9.66 1.21 -13.95
CA ALA A 155 -8.67 0.33 -13.35
C ALA A 155 -9.34 -0.72 -12.45
N PHE A 156 -10.20 -0.30 -11.52
CA PHE A 156 -10.92 -1.20 -10.62
C PHE A 156 -11.83 -2.18 -11.37
N GLN A 157 -12.56 -1.72 -12.39
CA GLN A 157 -13.37 -2.61 -13.25
C GLN A 157 -12.48 -3.66 -13.93
N SER A 158 -11.31 -3.25 -14.45
CA SER A 158 -10.38 -4.17 -15.10
C SER A 158 -9.78 -5.18 -14.12
N PHE A 159 -9.36 -4.76 -12.92
CA PHE A 159 -8.87 -5.68 -11.89
C PHE A 159 -9.95 -6.64 -11.39
N ARG A 160 -11.21 -6.18 -11.22
CA ARG A 160 -12.32 -7.04 -10.86
C ARG A 160 -12.49 -8.14 -11.89
N LYS A 161 -12.53 -7.77 -13.17
CA LYS A 161 -12.65 -8.76 -14.26
C LYS A 161 -11.46 -9.72 -14.30
N ALA A 162 -10.24 -9.22 -14.06
CA ALA A 162 -9.05 -10.07 -13.96
C ALA A 162 -9.16 -11.07 -12.80
N ALA A 163 -9.65 -10.64 -11.62
CA ALA A 163 -9.85 -11.51 -10.46
C ALA A 163 -10.93 -12.58 -10.69
N GLU A 164 -12.03 -12.24 -11.36
CA GLU A 164 -13.06 -13.21 -11.77
C GLU A 164 -12.48 -14.30 -12.70
N LEU A 165 -11.64 -13.90 -13.66
CA LEU A 165 -11.06 -14.82 -14.64
C LEU A 165 -9.86 -15.60 -14.08
N LEU A 166 -9.20 -15.08 -13.04
CA LEU A 166 -8.01 -15.65 -12.42
C LEU A 166 -8.18 -15.75 -10.89
N PRO A 167 -9.16 -16.50 -10.37
CA PRO A 167 -9.53 -16.48 -8.95
C PRO A 167 -8.44 -17.00 -8.01
N GLN A 168 -7.47 -17.75 -8.54
CA GLN A 168 -6.32 -18.28 -7.77
C GLN A 168 -5.04 -17.47 -7.99
N SER A 169 -5.10 -16.32 -8.67
CA SER A 169 -3.93 -15.46 -8.91
C SER A 169 -3.88 -14.32 -7.91
N ALA A 170 -2.73 -14.12 -7.28
CA ALA A 170 -2.46 -12.98 -6.41
C ALA A 170 -2.34 -11.64 -7.17
N ILE A 171 -2.05 -11.69 -8.47
CA ILE A 171 -1.64 -10.52 -9.26
C ILE A 171 -2.74 -9.44 -9.35
N PRO A 172 -4.01 -9.76 -9.65
CA PRO A 172 -5.06 -8.73 -9.72
C PRO A 172 -5.33 -8.03 -8.39
N PHE A 173 -5.25 -8.77 -7.28
CA PHE A 173 -5.43 -8.21 -5.94
C PHE A 173 -4.27 -7.29 -5.56
N ASN A 174 -3.03 -7.64 -5.90
CA ASN A 174 -1.89 -6.75 -5.68
C ASN A 174 -2.00 -5.47 -6.54
N GLY A 175 -2.39 -5.57 -7.81
CA GLY A 175 -2.61 -4.41 -8.68
C GLY A 175 -3.69 -3.48 -8.12
N ARG A 176 -4.82 -4.05 -7.67
CA ARG A 176 -5.93 -3.30 -7.06
C ARG A 176 -5.52 -2.67 -5.73
N GLY A 177 -4.77 -3.40 -4.89
CA GLY A 177 -4.24 -2.89 -3.62
C GLY A 177 -3.34 -1.66 -3.83
N ARG A 178 -2.38 -1.72 -4.76
CA ARG A 178 -1.56 -0.55 -5.13
C ARG A 178 -2.38 0.64 -5.63
N THR A 179 -3.45 0.38 -6.37
CA THR A 179 -4.34 1.45 -6.84
C THR A 179 -5.11 2.08 -5.68
N HIS A 180 -5.49 1.30 -4.66
CA HIS A 180 -6.05 1.83 -3.42
C HIS A 180 -5.05 2.71 -2.66
N GLU A 181 -3.76 2.32 -2.58
CA GLU A 181 -2.70 3.14 -1.98
C GLU A 181 -2.55 4.51 -2.67
N GLN A 182 -2.56 4.54 -4.00
CA GLN A 182 -2.49 5.79 -4.77
C GLN A 182 -3.64 6.76 -4.42
N LEU A 183 -4.76 6.23 -3.97
CA LEU A 183 -5.94 6.97 -3.53
C LEU A 183 -5.98 7.20 -2.02
N ALA A 184 -4.90 6.89 -1.29
CA ALA A 184 -4.83 6.92 0.17
C ALA A 184 -5.93 6.07 0.87
N ARG A 185 -6.44 5.03 0.20
CA ARG A 185 -7.43 4.07 0.73
C ARG A 185 -6.68 2.88 1.34
N TYR A 186 -5.93 3.16 2.41
CA TYR A 186 -4.95 2.20 2.94
C TYR A 186 -5.58 0.95 3.55
N HIS A 187 -6.73 1.06 4.21
CA HIS A 187 -7.44 -0.11 4.73
C HIS A 187 -7.93 -1.03 3.60
N ALA A 188 -8.42 -0.45 2.49
CA ALA A 188 -8.77 -1.21 1.31
C ALA A 188 -7.55 -1.88 0.67
N ALA A 189 -6.43 -1.18 0.60
CA ALA A 189 -5.16 -1.73 0.13
C ALA A 189 -4.72 -2.94 0.98
N VAL A 190 -4.74 -2.82 2.31
CA VAL A 190 -4.39 -3.92 3.23
C VAL A 190 -5.28 -5.15 3.00
N ARG A 191 -6.60 -4.98 2.76
CA ARG A 191 -7.49 -6.11 2.45
C ARG A 191 -7.07 -6.84 1.18
N ASP A 192 -6.90 -6.11 0.08
CA ASP A 192 -6.55 -6.71 -1.21
C ASP A 192 -5.17 -7.38 -1.17
N LEU A 193 -4.19 -6.73 -0.55
CA LEU A 193 -2.84 -7.26 -0.40
C LEU A 193 -2.80 -8.48 0.53
N THR A 194 -3.63 -8.51 1.58
CA THR A 194 -3.81 -9.70 2.42
C THR A 194 -4.38 -10.86 1.60
N ARG A 195 -5.34 -10.57 0.71
CA ARG A 195 -5.85 -11.59 -0.21
C ARG A 195 -4.79 -12.08 -1.18
N ALA A 196 -3.97 -11.17 -1.73
CA ALA A 196 -2.86 -11.52 -2.61
C ALA A 196 -1.86 -12.46 -1.92
N ILE A 197 -1.46 -12.13 -0.69
CA ILE A 197 -0.54 -12.95 0.13
C ILE A 197 -1.17 -14.31 0.48
N GLY A 198 -2.47 -14.36 0.78
CA GLY A 198 -3.17 -15.60 1.02
C GLY A 198 -3.19 -16.55 -0.17
N LEU A 199 -3.15 -16.00 -1.40
CA LEU A 199 -3.08 -16.77 -2.65
C LEU A 199 -1.64 -17.16 -3.02
N ASP A 200 -0.66 -16.31 -2.71
CA ASP A 200 0.76 -16.58 -2.96
C ASP A 200 1.62 -16.02 -1.81
N GLN A 201 1.96 -16.87 -0.86
CA GLN A 201 2.80 -16.54 0.31
C GLN A 201 4.27 -16.22 -0.06
N LYS A 202 4.67 -16.39 -1.32
CA LYS A 202 6.02 -16.04 -1.80
C LYS A 202 6.02 -14.76 -2.65
N TYR A 203 4.91 -14.03 -2.68
CA TYR A 203 4.79 -12.83 -3.48
C TYR A 203 5.36 -11.62 -2.71
N ALA A 204 6.68 -11.43 -2.75
CA ALA A 204 7.40 -10.35 -2.05
C ALA A 204 6.81 -8.96 -2.30
N ALA A 205 6.39 -8.65 -3.54
CA ALA A 205 5.79 -7.37 -3.88
C ALA A 205 4.50 -7.08 -3.11
N ALA A 206 3.67 -8.11 -2.82
CA ALA A 206 2.45 -7.91 -2.04
C ALA A 206 2.74 -7.63 -0.56
N TYR A 207 3.76 -8.25 0.01
CA TYR A 207 4.24 -7.91 1.35
C TYR A 207 4.79 -6.48 1.42
N ARG A 208 5.61 -6.07 0.44
CA ARG A 208 6.17 -4.71 0.37
C ARG A 208 5.07 -3.66 0.33
N ASN A 209 4.12 -3.82 -0.57
CA ASN A 209 2.99 -2.89 -0.69
C ASN A 209 2.15 -2.90 0.59
N ARG A 210 1.88 -4.08 1.21
CA ARG A 210 1.12 -4.13 2.47
C ARG A 210 1.87 -3.51 3.64
N ALA A 211 3.21 -3.58 3.66
CA ALA A 211 4.03 -2.86 4.63
C ALA A 211 3.83 -1.35 4.51
N GLU A 212 3.84 -0.79 3.29
CA GLU A 212 3.58 0.62 3.04
C GLU A 212 2.17 1.03 3.49
N ALA A 213 1.15 0.23 3.15
CA ALA A 213 -0.23 0.49 3.55
C ALA A 213 -0.43 0.37 5.07
N ASN A 214 0.16 -0.65 5.73
CA ASN A 214 0.12 -0.80 7.18
C ASN A 214 0.82 0.35 7.91
N PHE A 215 1.95 0.82 7.38
CA PHE A 215 2.66 1.99 7.92
C PHE A 215 1.78 3.25 7.86
N ALA A 216 1.11 3.47 6.74
CA ALA A 216 0.25 4.64 6.53
C ALA A 216 -0.99 4.69 7.46
N ILE A 217 -1.42 3.55 8.01
CA ILE A 217 -2.51 3.46 9.02
C ILE A 217 -1.98 3.27 10.45
N ASP A 218 -0.73 3.62 10.72
CA ASP A 218 -0.06 3.50 12.01
C ASP A 218 -0.01 2.06 12.59
N ASN A 219 -0.15 1.04 11.72
CA ASN A 219 -0.01 -0.36 12.12
C ASN A 219 1.46 -0.81 11.98
N PHE A 220 2.34 -0.15 12.75
CA PHE A 220 3.79 -0.27 12.63
C PHE A 220 4.31 -1.69 12.85
N ALA A 221 3.73 -2.44 13.79
CA ALA A 221 4.12 -3.82 14.03
C ALA A 221 3.92 -4.70 12.78
N ALA A 222 2.75 -4.59 12.12
CA ALA A 222 2.47 -5.33 10.90
C ALA A 222 3.31 -4.83 9.73
N ALA A 223 3.57 -3.52 9.64
CA ALA A 223 4.44 -2.94 8.62
C ALA A 223 5.87 -3.51 8.71
N ALA A 224 6.43 -3.60 9.93
CA ALA A 224 7.76 -4.16 10.16
C ALA A 224 7.82 -5.67 9.87
N GLU A 225 6.76 -6.43 10.20
CA GLU A 225 6.66 -7.85 9.89
C GLU A 225 6.61 -8.09 8.38
N ASP A 226 5.74 -7.37 7.67
CA ASP A 226 5.60 -7.47 6.22
C ASP A 226 6.89 -7.05 5.49
N ALA A 227 7.55 -5.97 5.92
CA ALA A 227 8.82 -5.54 5.36
C ALA A 227 9.91 -6.62 5.56
N THR A 228 9.93 -7.28 6.72
CA THR A 228 10.85 -8.40 7.00
C THR A 228 10.59 -9.57 6.04
N GLN A 229 9.33 -9.97 5.87
CA GLN A 229 8.97 -11.04 4.94
C GLN A 229 9.35 -10.71 3.48
N ALA A 230 9.17 -9.46 3.06
CA ALA A 230 9.56 -9.04 1.71
C ALA A 230 11.08 -9.11 1.49
N LEU A 231 11.88 -8.67 2.48
CA LEU A 231 13.35 -8.75 2.46
C LEU A 231 13.84 -10.20 2.47
N ASP A 232 13.24 -11.06 3.28
CA ASP A 232 13.60 -12.48 3.37
C ASP A 232 13.28 -13.24 2.08
N LEU A 233 12.25 -12.85 1.34
CA LEU A 233 11.88 -13.46 0.06
C LEU A 233 12.79 -13.02 -1.09
N GLU A 234 13.43 -11.86 -1.00
CA GLU A 234 14.32 -11.30 -2.03
C GLU A 234 15.66 -10.83 -1.43
N PRO A 235 16.47 -11.72 -0.80
CA PRO A 235 17.65 -11.32 -0.04
C PRO A 235 18.76 -10.72 -0.90
N ASP A 236 18.83 -11.09 -2.18
CA ASP A 236 19.85 -10.63 -3.11
C ASP A 236 19.48 -9.28 -3.79
N VAL A 237 18.30 -8.74 -3.51
CA VAL A 237 17.82 -7.48 -4.11
C VAL A 237 18.03 -6.34 -3.12
N PRO A 238 18.90 -5.35 -3.41
CA PRO A 238 19.05 -4.19 -2.54
C PRO A 238 17.75 -3.38 -2.45
N GLN A 239 17.22 -3.21 -1.22
CA GLN A 239 15.94 -2.54 -0.97
C GLN A 239 16.07 -1.46 0.12
N PRO A 240 16.89 -0.39 -0.10
CA PRO A 240 17.16 0.60 0.94
C PRO A 240 15.91 1.34 1.40
N LYS A 241 14.93 1.57 0.53
CA LYS A 241 13.65 2.20 0.91
C LYS A 241 12.77 1.31 1.80
N LEU A 242 12.80 -0.01 1.58
CA LEU A 242 12.05 -0.94 2.42
C LEU A 242 12.70 -1.09 3.80
N LEU A 243 14.04 -1.04 3.87
CA LEU A 243 14.78 -0.97 5.14
C LEU A 243 14.47 0.33 5.88
N LEU A 244 14.40 1.47 5.16
CA LEU A 244 13.99 2.75 5.74
C LEU A 244 12.59 2.65 6.37
N LEU A 245 11.59 2.15 5.64
CA LEU A 245 10.24 1.97 6.15
C LEU A 245 10.21 1.05 7.39
N ARG A 246 10.99 -0.05 7.38
CA ARG A 246 11.06 -0.96 8.53
C ARG A 246 11.74 -0.29 9.73
N ALA A 247 12.77 0.49 9.50
CA ALA A 247 13.44 1.28 10.54
C ALA A 247 12.49 2.28 11.20
N GLU A 248 11.71 3.01 10.40
CA GLU A 248 10.69 3.94 10.89
C GLU A 248 9.60 3.22 11.70
N ALA A 249 9.15 2.06 11.21
CA ALA A 249 8.19 1.23 11.94
C ALA A 249 8.76 0.73 13.29
N TYR A 250 10.01 0.28 13.31
CA TYR A 250 10.70 -0.09 14.57
C TYR A 250 10.87 1.12 15.50
N ALA A 251 11.17 2.30 14.97
CA ALA A 251 11.28 3.53 15.76
C ALA A 251 9.95 3.87 16.44
N ALA A 252 8.83 3.77 15.72
CA ALA A 252 7.49 3.99 16.25
C ALA A 252 7.11 2.95 17.33
N GLU A 253 7.59 1.71 17.22
CA GLU A 253 7.44 0.64 18.21
C GLU A 253 8.44 0.76 19.39
N ASN A 254 9.26 1.83 19.46
CA ASN A 254 10.35 2.02 20.44
C ASN A 254 11.44 0.93 20.39
N ARG A 255 11.63 0.30 19.25
CA ARG A 255 12.67 -0.71 19.00
C ARG A 255 13.92 -0.05 18.42
N PHE A 256 14.53 0.84 19.20
CA PHE A 256 15.58 1.76 18.76
C PHE A 256 16.82 1.08 18.18
N LYS A 257 17.22 -0.08 18.72
CA LYS A 257 18.41 -0.79 18.25
C LYS A 257 18.20 -1.35 16.84
N GLU A 258 17.05 -1.96 16.62
CA GLU A 258 16.67 -2.52 15.34
C GLU A 258 16.48 -1.40 14.30
N ALA A 259 15.87 -0.29 14.69
CA ALA A 259 15.69 0.87 13.82
C ALA A 259 17.07 1.44 13.36
N ILE A 260 18.02 1.64 14.28
CA ILE A 260 19.36 2.13 13.93
C ILE A 260 20.05 1.17 12.96
N ALA A 261 20.00 -0.15 13.22
CA ALA A 261 20.63 -1.14 12.35
C ALA A 261 20.07 -1.13 10.91
N ASP A 262 18.76 -0.95 10.76
CA ASP A 262 18.13 -0.86 9.44
C ASP A 262 18.46 0.47 8.74
N PHE A 263 18.50 1.61 9.46
CA PHE A 263 18.96 2.88 8.89
C PHE A 263 20.42 2.78 8.42
N ASP A 264 21.29 2.18 9.23
CA ASP A 264 22.70 2.01 8.89
C ASP A 264 22.83 1.15 7.62
N THR A 265 22.14 0.03 7.55
CA THR A 265 22.13 -0.84 6.36
C THR A 265 21.54 -0.14 5.13
N ALA A 266 20.46 0.63 5.29
CA ALA A 266 19.88 1.40 4.19
C ALA A 266 20.86 2.43 3.63
N LEU A 267 21.63 3.10 4.50
CA LEU A 267 22.63 4.08 4.14
C LEU A 267 23.91 3.46 3.58
N GLU A 268 24.27 2.24 3.98
CA GLU A 268 25.35 1.46 3.34
C GLU A 268 24.97 1.09 1.90
N LEU A 269 23.72 0.68 1.65
CA LEU A 269 23.22 0.34 0.34
C LEU A 269 22.99 1.56 -0.57
N ASN A 270 22.55 2.67 0.02
CA ASN A 270 22.32 3.93 -0.68
C ASN A 270 22.75 5.13 0.20
N PRO A 271 24.02 5.54 0.10
CA PRO A 271 24.55 6.69 0.86
C PRO A 271 23.89 8.04 0.50
N GLU A 272 23.12 8.12 -0.58
CA GLU A 272 22.42 9.32 -1.04
C GLU A 272 20.96 9.38 -0.57
N LEU A 273 20.50 8.45 0.28
CA LEU A 273 19.14 8.42 0.80
C LEU A 273 18.96 9.48 1.90
N VAL A 274 18.67 10.71 1.50
CA VAL A 274 18.55 11.89 2.37
C VAL A 274 17.53 11.66 3.50
N GLU A 275 16.40 11.04 3.18
CA GLU A 275 15.35 10.72 4.15
C GLU A 275 15.88 9.86 5.30
N ALA A 276 16.74 8.88 5.03
CA ALA A 276 17.30 8.01 6.07
C ALA A 276 18.15 8.76 7.08
N TYR A 277 18.93 9.76 6.66
CA TYR A 277 19.65 10.64 7.59
C TYR A 277 18.69 11.49 8.42
N VAL A 278 17.63 12.04 7.83
CA VAL A 278 16.65 12.85 8.56
C VAL A 278 15.94 12.02 9.62
N GLU A 279 15.44 10.84 9.27
CA GLU A 279 14.70 9.98 10.18
C GLU A 279 15.60 9.36 11.26
N ARG A 280 16.83 8.93 10.92
CA ARG A 280 17.80 8.47 11.92
C ARG A 280 18.21 9.60 12.88
N GLY A 281 18.39 10.82 12.36
CA GLY A 281 18.62 12.00 13.17
C GLY A 281 17.47 12.29 14.15
N MET A 282 16.21 12.16 13.72
CA MET A 282 15.04 12.26 14.61
C MET A 282 15.08 11.18 15.70
N LEU A 283 15.41 9.95 15.34
CA LEU A 283 15.57 8.86 16.30
C LEU A 283 16.65 9.16 17.34
N PHE A 284 17.81 9.68 16.92
CA PHE A 284 18.88 10.10 17.82
C PHE A 284 18.44 11.25 18.74
N ALA A 285 17.77 12.28 18.19
CA ALA A 285 17.27 13.42 18.97
C ALA A 285 16.27 13.00 20.06
N ASN A 286 15.38 12.05 19.74
CA ASN A 286 14.39 11.49 20.67
C ASN A 286 15.05 10.63 21.76
N ASN A 287 16.22 10.05 21.49
CA ASN A 287 17.02 9.26 22.43
C ASN A 287 18.14 10.08 23.11
N ARG A 288 18.05 11.42 23.11
CA ARG A 288 19.00 12.35 23.73
C ARG A 288 20.44 12.29 23.17
N ARG A 289 20.61 11.71 21.99
CA ARG A 289 21.87 11.70 21.23
C ARG A 289 21.91 12.91 20.30
N VAL A 290 21.94 14.10 20.89
CA VAL A 290 21.74 15.37 20.17
C VAL A 290 22.85 15.64 19.16
N ASP A 291 24.09 15.32 19.48
CA ASP A 291 25.24 15.54 18.59
C ASP A 291 25.18 14.63 17.35
N ASP A 292 24.78 13.38 17.53
CA ASP A 292 24.57 12.46 16.42
C ASP A 292 23.43 12.93 15.50
N ALA A 293 22.35 13.46 16.10
CA ALA A 293 21.24 14.05 15.34
C ALA A 293 21.69 15.25 14.50
N ILE A 294 22.47 16.18 15.09
CA ILE A 294 23.04 17.33 14.38
C ILE A 294 23.94 16.86 13.23
N GLY A 295 24.73 15.81 13.44
CA GLY A 295 25.56 15.19 12.42
C GLY A 295 24.75 14.70 11.22
N ASP A 296 23.71 13.92 11.48
CA ASP A 296 22.82 13.37 10.44
C ASP A 296 22.06 14.47 9.69
N TYR A 297 21.47 15.44 10.38
CA TYR A 297 20.82 16.57 9.72
C TYR A 297 21.81 17.41 8.89
N THR A 298 23.05 17.55 9.36
CA THR A 298 24.08 18.26 8.59
C THR A 298 24.42 17.49 7.32
N ARG A 299 24.50 16.17 7.37
CA ARG A 299 24.71 15.34 6.19
C ARG A 299 23.53 15.44 5.21
N ALA A 300 22.29 15.39 5.71
CA ALA A 300 21.09 15.58 4.89
C ALA A 300 21.09 16.95 4.16
N ILE A 301 21.46 18.03 4.86
CA ILE A 301 21.56 19.38 4.28
C ILE A 301 22.68 19.49 3.24
N GLN A 302 23.83 18.83 3.45
CA GLN A 302 24.91 18.80 2.46
C GLN A 302 24.48 18.16 1.15
N MET A 303 23.63 17.15 1.21
CA MET A 303 23.13 16.41 0.05
C MET A 303 21.95 17.11 -0.61
N ASP A 304 21.03 17.63 0.19
CA ASP A 304 19.89 18.44 -0.27
C ASP A 304 19.84 19.79 0.47
N PRO A 305 20.52 20.83 -0.06
CA PRO A 305 20.53 22.16 0.53
C PRO A 305 19.17 22.88 0.52
N LYS A 306 18.14 22.27 -0.08
CA LYS A 306 16.76 22.79 -0.09
C LYS A 306 15.84 22.08 0.88
N ASN A 307 16.35 21.16 1.68
CA ASN A 307 15.57 20.39 2.64
C ASN A 307 15.20 21.23 3.87
N ALA A 308 14.05 21.91 3.79
CA ALA A 308 13.55 22.75 4.89
C ALA A 308 13.31 21.95 6.19
N LYS A 309 12.91 20.67 6.10
CA LYS A 309 12.70 19.78 7.26
C LYS A 309 14.02 19.54 8.01
N ALA A 310 15.09 19.25 7.30
CA ALA A 310 16.41 19.01 7.89
C ALA A 310 16.95 20.24 8.62
N TYR A 311 16.82 21.45 8.03
CA TYR A 311 17.17 22.70 8.71
C TYR A 311 16.34 22.93 9.98
N ALA A 312 15.02 22.74 9.92
CA ALA A 312 14.15 22.92 11.08
C ALA A 312 14.52 21.95 12.23
N LEU A 313 14.73 20.67 11.92
CA LEU A 313 15.07 19.66 12.91
C LEU A 313 16.49 19.87 13.48
N ARG A 314 17.46 20.35 12.66
CA ARG A 314 18.77 20.72 13.17
C ARG A 314 18.70 21.93 14.10
N ALA A 315 17.83 22.89 13.80
CA ALA A 315 17.56 24.02 14.69
C ALA A 315 17.00 23.54 16.04
N GLU A 316 16.06 22.60 16.04
CA GLU A 316 15.50 22.03 17.27
C GLU A 316 16.56 21.27 18.09
N ALA A 317 17.44 20.51 17.43
CA ALA A 317 18.55 19.83 18.07
C ALA A 317 19.57 20.82 18.66
N LYS A 318 19.92 21.88 17.93
CA LYS A 318 20.79 22.95 18.42
C LYS A 318 20.17 23.73 19.59
N LEU A 319 18.85 23.97 19.57
CA LEU A 319 18.16 24.56 20.72
C LEU A 319 18.30 23.69 21.98
N LYS A 320 18.18 22.36 21.82
CA LYS A 320 18.37 21.39 22.93
C LYS A 320 19.81 21.34 23.44
N SER A 321 20.79 21.73 22.63
CA SER A 321 22.20 21.88 23.04
C SER A 321 22.59 23.30 23.44
N GLU A 322 21.57 24.15 23.69
CA GLU A 322 21.74 25.56 24.12
C GLU A 322 22.42 26.48 23.08
N ALA A 323 22.61 26.03 21.84
CA ALA A 323 23.17 26.82 20.74
C ALA A 323 22.08 27.67 20.07
N VAL A 324 21.49 28.61 20.84
CA VAL A 324 20.26 29.34 20.47
C VAL A 324 20.42 30.19 19.22
N ASP A 325 21.55 30.89 19.07
CA ASP A 325 21.80 31.76 17.91
C ASP A 325 21.95 30.95 16.61
N GLU A 326 22.65 29.82 16.67
CA GLU A 326 22.79 28.92 15.54
C GLU A 326 21.46 28.23 15.17
N ALA A 327 20.64 27.92 16.18
CA ALA A 327 19.30 27.39 15.98
C ALA A 327 18.41 28.40 15.24
N LEU A 328 18.52 29.70 15.60
CA LEU A 328 17.76 30.77 14.93
C LEU A 328 18.17 30.94 13.46
N ILE A 329 19.46 30.78 13.13
CA ILE A 329 19.95 30.80 11.74
C ILE A 329 19.32 29.67 10.93
N ASP A 330 19.38 28.45 11.43
CA ASP A 330 18.86 27.26 10.74
C ASP A 330 17.34 27.35 10.54
N VAL A 331 16.58 27.73 11.57
CA VAL A 331 15.11 27.80 11.45
C VAL A 331 14.65 28.92 10.50
N ASN A 332 15.37 30.04 10.44
CA ASN A 332 15.09 31.09 9.46
C ASN A 332 15.41 30.62 8.03
N GLN A 333 16.44 29.80 7.85
CA GLN A 333 16.71 29.17 6.55
C GLN A 333 15.58 28.20 6.17
N ALA A 334 15.07 27.38 7.11
CA ALA A 334 13.91 26.52 6.89
C ALA A 334 12.68 27.31 6.43
N LEU A 335 12.40 28.46 7.06
CA LEU A 335 11.28 29.34 6.70
C LEU A 335 11.51 30.09 5.39
N THR A 336 12.74 30.34 4.99
CA THR A 336 13.07 30.89 3.67
C THR A 336 12.81 29.88 2.56
N LEU A 337 13.14 28.61 2.80
CA LEU A 337 12.92 27.50 1.85
C LEU A 337 11.45 27.09 1.76
N SER A 338 10.72 27.16 2.87
CA SER A 338 9.31 26.78 2.96
C SER A 338 8.54 27.79 3.81
N LEU A 339 8.02 28.83 3.13
CA LEU A 339 7.32 29.92 3.79
C LEU A 339 6.08 29.41 4.52
N GLY A 340 6.00 29.70 5.81
CA GLY A 340 4.88 29.29 6.66
C GLY A 340 4.88 27.81 7.04
N ASN A 341 6.00 27.12 6.93
CA ASN A 341 6.16 25.74 7.38
C ASN A 341 5.79 25.62 8.89
N PRO A 342 4.78 24.82 9.26
CA PRO A 342 4.28 24.79 10.64
C PRO A 342 5.30 24.22 11.63
N LEU A 343 6.13 23.24 11.20
CA LEU A 343 7.19 22.70 12.03
C LEU A 343 8.25 23.77 12.33
N ALA A 344 8.71 24.51 11.31
CA ALA A 344 9.71 25.56 11.49
C ALA A 344 9.17 26.74 12.31
N LEU A 345 7.91 27.13 12.13
CA LEU A 345 7.27 28.16 12.95
C LEU A 345 7.19 27.72 14.42
N ARG A 346 6.78 26.49 14.71
CA ARG A 346 6.78 25.93 16.06
C ARG A 346 8.17 26.00 16.72
N ILE A 347 9.18 25.54 15.98
CA ILE A 347 10.56 25.53 16.50
C ILE A 347 11.07 26.94 16.73
N ARG A 348 10.77 27.89 15.83
CA ARG A 348 11.17 29.30 16.04
C ARG A 348 10.45 29.93 17.23
N GLY A 349 9.19 29.58 17.44
CA GLY A 349 8.47 29.96 18.66
C GLY A 349 9.19 29.47 19.92
N GLY A 350 9.66 28.22 19.95
CA GLY A 350 10.48 27.69 21.05
C GLY A 350 11.83 28.42 21.23
N ILE A 351 12.48 28.82 20.14
CA ILE A 351 13.72 29.60 20.18
C ILE A 351 13.44 31.01 20.76
N TYR A 352 12.33 31.65 20.38
CA TYR A 352 11.94 32.95 20.92
C TYR A 352 11.55 32.87 22.42
N GLU A 353 10.93 31.78 22.86
CA GLU A 353 10.73 31.56 24.30
C GLU A 353 12.07 31.48 25.05
N ALA A 354 13.05 30.73 24.51
CA ALA A 354 14.39 30.64 25.10
C ALA A 354 15.11 31.99 25.15
N GLN A 355 14.78 32.92 24.25
CA GLN A 355 15.26 34.30 24.23
C GLN A 355 14.38 35.26 25.05
N GLU A 356 13.40 34.79 25.81
CA GLU A 356 12.41 35.57 26.56
C GLU A 356 11.54 36.52 25.68
N ARG A 357 11.48 36.27 24.39
CA ARG A 357 10.71 37.01 23.38
C ARG A 357 9.29 36.42 23.25
N VAL A 358 8.53 36.45 24.35
CA VAL A 358 7.24 35.76 24.48
C VAL A 358 6.22 36.21 23.41
N GLY A 359 6.19 37.48 23.04
CA GLY A 359 5.28 38.00 22.01
C GLY A 359 5.54 37.39 20.63
N ASP A 360 6.79 37.29 20.25
CA ASP A 360 7.22 36.66 18.98
C ASP A 360 6.93 35.16 18.97
N ALA A 361 7.13 34.49 20.12
CA ALA A 361 6.81 33.07 20.29
C ALA A 361 5.32 32.80 20.09
N ILE A 362 4.44 33.57 20.75
CA ILE A 362 2.97 33.46 20.60
C ILE A 362 2.57 33.65 19.15
N TYR A 363 3.11 34.66 18.46
CA TYR A 363 2.81 34.94 17.08
C TYR A 363 3.17 33.76 16.16
N ASP A 364 4.34 33.15 16.34
CA ASP A 364 4.76 32.01 15.53
C ASP A 364 3.95 30.74 15.83
N TYR A 365 3.58 30.44 17.08
CA TYR A 365 2.71 29.32 17.44
C TYR A 365 1.30 29.48 16.85
N GLN A 366 0.73 30.68 16.88
CA GLN A 366 -0.56 30.94 16.23
C GLN A 366 -0.49 30.75 14.72
N ARG A 367 0.58 31.20 14.08
CA ARG A 367 0.81 30.96 12.64
C ARG A 367 1.02 29.49 12.30
N ALA A 368 1.71 28.73 13.16
CA ALA A 368 1.86 27.30 13.01
C ALA A 368 0.49 26.62 13.04
N LEU A 369 -0.38 26.95 14.01
CA LEU A 369 -1.74 26.43 14.12
C LEU A 369 -2.67 26.88 12.99
N ALA A 370 -2.44 28.04 12.40
CA ALA A 370 -3.19 28.48 11.21
C ALA A 370 -2.89 27.61 9.97
N LYS A 371 -1.75 26.93 9.95
CA LYS A 371 -1.33 26.00 8.88
C LYS A 371 -1.59 24.55 9.24
N ASP A 372 -1.36 24.17 10.49
CA ASP A 372 -1.63 22.85 11.05
C ASP A 372 -2.42 22.99 12.38
N PRO A 373 -3.74 23.02 12.34
CA PRO A 373 -4.59 23.22 13.52
C PRO A 373 -4.44 22.13 14.58
N PHE A 374 -3.87 20.97 14.23
CA PHE A 374 -3.73 19.82 15.12
C PHE A 374 -2.36 19.69 15.76
N GLN A 375 -1.42 20.59 15.48
CA GLN A 375 -0.06 20.54 16.03
C GLN A 375 -0.06 20.67 17.55
N ALA A 376 0.10 19.52 18.23
CA ALA A 376 -0.08 19.38 19.67
C ALA A 376 0.87 20.27 20.48
N GLU A 377 2.13 20.39 20.04
CA GLU A 377 3.16 21.16 20.74
C GLU A 377 2.88 22.66 20.72
N SER A 378 2.44 23.22 19.58
CA SER A 378 2.04 24.64 19.50
C SER A 378 0.80 24.94 20.33
N ARG A 379 -0.17 24.01 20.38
CA ARG A 379 -1.34 24.11 21.24
C ARG A 379 -0.95 24.12 22.71
N ALA A 380 -0.09 23.18 23.12
CA ALA A 380 0.44 23.08 24.48
C ALA A 380 1.25 24.33 24.87
N ALA A 381 2.05 24.88 23.96
CA ALA A 381 2.81 26.11 24.18
C ALA A 381 1.88 27.30 24.43
N LEU A 382 0.84 27.51 23.61
CA LEU A 382 -0.12 28.61 23.83
C LEU A 382 -0.88 28.46 25.16
N VAL A 383 -1.30 27.24 25.55
CA VAL A 383 -1.89 27.00 26.88
C VAL A 383 -0.92 27.38 27.99
N ARG A 384 0.35 26.97 27.92
CA ARG A 384 1.41 27.32 28.89
C ARG A 384 1.62 28.82 29.00
N LEU A 385 1.49 29.53 27.88
CA LEU A 385 1.61 31.00 27.81
C LEU A 385 0.29 31.73 28.12
N ASN A 386 -0.73 31.06 28.65
CA ASN A 386 -2.06 31.59 28.97
C ASN A 386 -2.76 32.27 27.76
N GLN A 387 -2.57 31.74 26.56
CA GLN A 387 -3.22 32.22 25.35
C GLN A 387 -4.39 31.35 24.96
N GLU A 388 -5.38 31.96 24.30
CA GLU A 388 -6.49 31.21 23.69
C GLU A 388 -5.96 30.33 22.54
N VAL A 389 -6.39 29.05 22.53
CA VAL A 389 -5.99 28.08 21.51
C VAL A 389 -7.10 27.98 20.46
N PRO A 390 -6.81 28.28 19.19
CA PRO A 390 -7.80 28.17 18.12
C PRO A 390 -8.43 26.77 18.06
N ALA A 391 -9.73 26.70 17.79
CA ALA A 391 -10.40 25.42 17.59
C ALA A 391 -9.75 24.68 16.39
N ALA A 392 -9.54 23.38 16.56
CA ALA A 392 -8.90 22.53 15.53
C ALA A 392 -9.92 21.97 14.52
N THR A 393 -11.00 22.68 14.26
CA THR A 393 -12.11 22.20 13.42
C THR A 393 -12.23 23.01 12.15
N GLY A 394 -12.22 22.31 10.98
CA GLY A 394 -12.74 22.85 9.72
C GLY A 394 -14.26 23.09 9.80
N GLN A 395 -14.86 23.66 8.75
CA GLN A 395 -16.31 23.80 8.66
C GLN A 395 -16.97 22.41 8.66
N PRO A 396 -17.98 22.17 9.52
CA PRO A 396 -18.72 20.91 9.53
C PRO A 396 -19.40 20.64 8.19
N ILE A 397 -19.38 19.38 7.77
CA ILE A 397 -20.11 18.89 6.60
C ILE A 397 -21.27 18.04 7.10
N GLY A 398 -22.49 18.46 6.81
CA GLY A 398 -23.72 17.77 7.23
C GLY A 398 -24.01 17.89 8.73
N GLU A 399 -25.04 17.17 9.17
CA GLU A 399 -25.49 17.17 10.56
C GLU A 399 -24.70 16.15 11.40
N PRO A 400 -24.41 16.45 12.67
CA PRO A 400 -23.76 15.51 13.57
C PRO A 400 -24.61 14.25 13.82
N VAL A 401 -23.99 13.08 13.85
CA VAL A 401 -24.64 11.82 14.18
C VAL A 401 -23.90 11.14 15.34
N GLY A 402 -24.60 10.91 16.46
CA GLY A 402 -24.00 10.34 17.67
C GLY A 402 -22.81 11.13 18.21
N GLY A 403 -22.82 12.47 18.06
CA GLY A 403 -21.73 13.36 18.45
C GLY A 403 -20.58 13.45 17.45
N TRP A 404 -20.56 12.65 16.38
CA TRP A 404 -19.56 12.71 15.33
C TRP A 404 -19.85 13.80 14.31
N VAL A 405 -18.83 14.56 13.97
CA VAL A 405 -18.86 15.66 13.00
C VAL A 405 -17.83 15.38 11.92
N VAL A 406 -18.22 15.51 10.66
CA VAL A 406 -17.30 15.44 9.52
C VAL A 406 -16.78 16.83 9.19
N THR A 407 -15.49 16.93 8.90
CA THR A 407 -14.83 18.16 8.42
C THR A 407 -13.94 17.84 7.22
N GLU A 408 -13.67 18.83 6.38
CA GLU A 408 -12.76 18.74 5.23
C GLU A 408 -11.56 19.67 5.47
N PRO A 409 -10.49 19.19 6.17
CA PRO A 409 -9.33 20.01 6.49
C PRO A 409 -8.49 20.37 5.24
N SER A 410 -8.58 19.58 4.19
CA SER A 410 -8.01 19.86 2.86
C SER A 410 -8.90 19.23 1.79
N SER A 411 -8.81 19.72 0.56
CA SER A 411 -9.65 19.23 -0.54
C SER A 411 -9.56 17.72 -0.72
N GLY A 412 -10.70 17.04 -0.63
CA GLY A 412 -10.83 15.59 -0.78
C GLY A 412 -10.40 14.76 0.44
N ARG A 413 -9.93 15.38 1.52
CA ARG A 413 -9.62 14.68 2.77
C ARG A 413 -10.69 14.96 3.80
N TYR A 414 -11.34 13.92 4.30
CA TYR A 414 -12.45 14.02 5.23
C TYR A 414 -12.12 13.38 6.56
N LEU A 415 -12.33 14.11 7.65
CA LEU A 415 -12.10 13.64 9.01
C LEU A 415 -13.40 13.64 9.80
N ALA A 416 -13.76 12.51 10.40
CA ALA A 416 -14.78 12.43 11.42
C ALA A 416 -14.15 12.55 12.81
N SER A 417 -14.72 13.40 13.65
CA SER A 417 -14.28 13.62 15.03
C SER A 417 -15.47 13.71 15.97
N ASN A 418 -15.25 13.31 17.22
CA ASN A 418 -16.26 13.40 18.28
C ASN A 418 -15.61 13.91 19.55
N PRO A 419 -16.08 15.02 20.13
CA PRO A 419 -15.53 15.62 21.37
C PRO A 419 -15.47 14.64 22.54
N ASP A 420 -16.41 13.70 22.64
CA ASP A 420 -16.46 12.72 23.73
C ASP A 420 -15.27 11.73 23.72
N TYR A 421 -14.58 11.62 22.58
CA TYR A 421 -13.42 10.73 22.39
C TYR A 421 -12.10 11.50 22.19
N GLY A 422 -12.06 12.76 22.59
CA GLY A 422 -10.83 13.56 22.67
C GLY A 422 -10.12 13.74 21.32
N SER A 423 -8.91 13.21 21.18
CA SER A 423 -8.09 13.34 19.97
C SER A 423 -8.39 12.32 18.89
N LEU A 424 -9.32 11.37 19.11
CA LEU A 424 -9.67 10.37 18.13
C LEU A 424 -10.18 11.02 16.84
N ARG A 425 -9.57 10.67 15.73
CA ARG A 425 -9.95 11.11 14.38
C ARG A 425 -10.07 9.88 13.49
N VAL A 426 -11.12 9.85 12.69
CA VAL A 426 -11.35 8.81 11.68
C VAL A 426 -11.22 9.48 10.32
N GLU A 427 -10.17 9.14 9.58
CA GLU A 427 -10.06 9.54 8.18
C GLU A 427 -11.03 8.69 7.37
N LEU A 428 -11.99 9.34 6.71
CA LEU A 428 -13.04 8.65 5.96
C LEU A 428 -12.56 8.37 4.54
N GLU A 429 -12.35 7.12 4.23
CA GLU A 429 -11.97 6.69 2.88
C GLU A 429 -13.15 6.84 1.92
N MET A 430 -12.98 7.60 0.83
CA MET A 430 -14.00 7.78 -0.20
C MET A 430 -13.73 6.84 -1.37
N PHE A 431 -14.77 6.16 -1.86
CA PHE A 431 -14.68 5.16 -2.93
C PHE A 431 -15.46 5.56 -4.20
N GLY A 432 -16.17 6.68 -4.18
CA GLY A 432 -16.95 7.18 -5.30
C GLY A 432 -17.12 8.70 -5.23
N ALA A 433 -17.99 9.23 -6.07
CA ALA A 433 -18.33 10.65 -6.08
C ALA A 433 -19.18 11.03 -4.86
N GLY A 434 -19.11 12.30 -4.47
CA GLY A 434 -19.89 12.85 -3.37
C GLY A 434 -19.06 13.24 -2.16
N LYS A 435 -19.75 13.62 -1.08
CA LYS A 435 -19.13 13.92 0.22
C LYS A 435 -19.59 12.89 1.25
N PRO A 436 -18.73 12.50 2.21
CA PRO A 436 -19.12 11.53 3.21
C PRO A 436 -20.25 12.08 4.11
N LYS A 437 -21.11 11.16 4.52
CA LYS A 437 -22.17 11.43 5.48
C LYS A 437 -22.19 10.32 6.51
N ILE A 438 -22.14 10.66 7.79
CA ILE A 438 -22.30 9.66 8.85
C ILE A 438 -23.75 9.19 8.86
N LEU A 439 -23.93 7.86 8.80
CA LEU A 439 -25.23 7.22 8.80
C LEU A 439 -25.62 6.73 10.19
N GLU A 440 -24.64 6.16 10.92
CA GLU A 440 -24.88 5.57 12.22
C GLU A 440 -23.62 5.53 13.08
N TRP A 441 -23.79 5.64 14.40
CA TRP A 441 -22.77 5.37 15.39
C TRP A 441 -23.29 4.40 16.44
N LYS A 442 -22.56 3.31 16.68
CA LYS A 442 -22.87 2.31 17.70
C LYS A 442 -21.66 1.93 18.52
N LEU A 443 -21.80 1.95 19.87
CA LEU A 443 -20.81 1.39 20.79
C LEU A 443 -21.17 -0.03 21.15
N MET A 444 -20.23 -0.94 21.02
CA MET A 444 -20.39 -2.34 21.41
C MET A 444 -20.35 -2.51 22.91
N ARG A 445 -21.04 -3.53 23.42
CA ARG A 445 -21.15 -3.87 24.85
C ARG A 445 -20.43 -5.19 25.17
N GLY A 446 -20.35 -5.54 26.45
CA GLY A 446 -19.79 -6.81 26.89
C GLY A 446 -18.29 -6.92 26.64
N ALA A 447 -17.84 -8.04 26.10
CA ALA A 447 -16.44 -8.33 25.84
C ALA A 447 -15.77 -7.33 24.89
N LEU A 448 -16.54 -6.72 23.98
CA LEU A 448 -16.10 -5.74 23.00
C LEU A 448 -16.37 -4.28 23.42
N SER A 449 -16.70 -4.03 24.71
CA SER A 449 -16.93 -2.67 25.20
C SER A 449 -15.70 -1.79 24.93
N GLY A 450 -15.93 -0.60 24.38
CA GLY A 450 -14.87 0.30 23.91
C GLY A 450 -14.57 0.16 22.40
N ILE A 451 -15.14 -0.82 21.71
CA ILE A 451 -15.17 -0.83 20.25
C ILE A 451 -16.43 -0.10 19.79
N GLY A 452 -16.28 0.77 18.83
CA GLY A 452 -17.34 1.52 18.18
C GLY A 452 -17.40 1.25 16.69
N LEU A 453 -18.58 1.34 16.11
CA LEU A 453 -18.84 1.19 14.70
C LEU A 453 -19.40 2.50 14.16
N LEU A 454 -18.63 3.17 13.29
CA LEU A 454 -19.03 4.40 12.61
C LEU A 454 -19.39 4.04 11.17
N THR A 455 -20.68 3.95 10.88
CA THR A 455 -21.16 3.70 9.51
C THR A 455 -21.28 5.03 8.77
N TYR A 456 -20.75 5.09 7.55
CA TYR A 456 -20.80 6.29 6.73
C TYR A 456 -21.00 5.97 5.25
N TYR A 457 -21.63 6.91 4.55
CA TYR A 457 -21.69 6.92 3.10
C TYR A 457 -20.32 7.28 2.52
N ALA A 458 -19.79 6.45 1.64
CA ALA A 458 -18.43 6.55 1.12
C ALA A 458 -18.38 6.90 -0.38
N GLY A 459 -19.53 7.25 -0.98
CA GLY A 459 -19.60 7.70 -2.37
C GLY A 459 -20.54 6.87 -3.24
N ASP A 460 -20.58 7.23 -4.52
CA ASP A 460 -21.39 6.62 -5.57
C ASP A 460 -20.50 6.34 -6.79
N PHE A 461 -20.53 5.10 -7.32
CA PHE A 461 -19.76 4.71 -8.51
C PHE A 461 -20.41 5.13 -9.85
N GLY A 462 -21.49 5.90 -9.83
CA GLY A 462 -22.26 6.23 -11.03
C GLY A 462 -23.24 5.11 -11.41
N GLY A 463 -24.50 5.48 -11.54
CA GLY A 463 -25.59 4.51 -11.78
C GLY A 463 -26.51 4.30 -10.57
N GLY A 464 -26.26 5.00 -9.46
CA GLY A 464 -27.07 4.95 -8.25
C GLY A 464 -26.67 3.86 -7.25
N ASP A 465 -25.49 3.26 -7.43
CA ASP A 465 -24.95 2.27 -6.49
C ASP A 465 -24.23 2.99 -5.34
N GLU A 466 -24.98 3.29 -4.28
CA GLU A 466 -24.44 3.86 -3.05
C GLU A 466 -23.52 2.89 -2.32
N LEU A 467 -22.45 3.44 -1.75
CA LEU A 467 -21.44 2.71 -0.99
C LEU A 467 -21.49 3.13 0.46
N ASP A 468 -21.74 2.18 1.35
CA ASP A 468 -21.61 2.41 2.79
C ASP A 468 -20.44 1.61 3.34
N TYR A 469 -19.66 2.25 4.19
CA TYR A 469 -18.53 1.66 4.90
C TYR A 469 -18.68 1.82 6.41
N VAL A 470 -18.02 0.95 7.14
CA VAL A 470 -17.98 0.98 8.60
C VAL A 470 -16.55 1.13 9.07
N ALA A 471 -16.24 2.23 9.74
CA ALA A 471 -15.00 2.36 10.49
C ALA A 471 -15.16 1.67 11.85
N ILE A 472 -14.32 0.68 12.12
CA ILE A 472 -14.20 0.01 13.41
C ILE A 472 -13.19 0.80 14.24
N VAL A 473 -13.62 1.31 15.38
CA VAL A 473 -12.85 2.26 16.20
C VAL A 473 -12.65 1.68 17.59
N ASP A 474 -11.41 1.64 18.08
CA ASP A 474 -11.13 1.39 19.50
C ASP A 474 -11.06 2.73 20.24
N THR A 475 -12.13 3.08 20.96
CA THR A 475 -12.25 4.33 21.69
C THR A 475 -11.35 4.41 22.93
N ARG A 476 -10.82 3.28 23.42
CA ARG A 476 -9.89 3.22 24.55
C ARG A 476 -8.44 3.39 24.09
N ALA A 477 -8.11 2.76 22.95
CA ALA A 477 -6.80 2.90 22.33
C ALA A 477 -6.69 4.19 21.47
N ASN A 478 -7.81 4.91 21.30
CA ASN A 478 -7.91 6.12 20.52
C ASN A 478 -7.43 5.96 19.07
N LYS A 479 -7.84 4.86 18.41
CA LYS A 479 -7.42 4.53 17.06
C LYS A 479 -8.51 3.88 16.21
N VAL A 480 -8.38 4.03 14.89
CA VAL A 480 -9.12 3.23 13.91
C VAL A 480 -8.49 1.84 13.83
N VAL A 481 -9.30 0.81 13.90
CA VAL A 481 -8.85 -0.60 13.79
C VAL A 481 -8.91 -1.05 12.34
N SER A 482 -10.02 -0.74 11.65
CA SER A 482 -10.21 -1.05 10.23
C SER A 482 -11.35 -0.22 9.64
N ILE A 483 -11.40 -0.13 8.32
CA ILE A 483 -12.52 0.41 7.55
C ILE A 483 -13.00 -0.65 6.58
N GLU A 484 -14.23 -1.13 6.74
CA GLU A 484 -14.76 -2.28 6.04
C GLU A 484 -16.03 -1.94 5.26
N PRO A 485 -16.29 -2.61 4.12
CA PRO A 485 -17.52 -2.42 3.37
C PRO A 485 -18.74 -2.89 4.17
N GLN A 486 -19.84 -2.13 4.10
CA GLN A 486 -21.13 -2.51 4.65
C GLN A 486 -22.12 -2.81 3.53
N ARG A 487 -22.18 -1.95 2.50
CA ARG A 487 -23.10 -2.07 1.40
C ARG A 487 -22.49 -1.57 0.09
N TRP A 488 -22.72 -2.30 -0.99
CA TRP A 488 -22.42 -1.90 -2.37
C TRP A 488 -23.69 -2.00 -3.21
N GLY A 489 -24.39 -0.89 -3.44
CA GLY A 489 -25.70 -0.88 -4.07
C GLY A 489 -26.70 -1.74 -3.30
N THR A 490 -27.17 -2.83 -3.90
CA THR A 490 -28.10 -3.79 -3.27
C THR A 490 -27.41 -4.92 -2.49
N GLN A 491 -26.10 -5.07 -2.61
CA GLN A 491 -25.33 -6.13 -1.95
C GLN A 491 -24.82 -5.66 -0.59
N THR A 492 -24.90 -6.55 0.41
CA THR A 492 -24.49 -6.26 1.80
C THR A 492 -23.41 -7.24 2.24
N ALA A 493 -22.36 -6.71 2.89
CA ALA A 493 -21.32 -7.54 3.50
C ALA A 493 -21.87 -8.38 4.65
N GLN A 494 -21.31 -9.56 4.84
CA GLN A 494 -21.64 -10.45 5.97
C GLN A 494 -20.64 -10.27 7.10
N TRP A 495 -21.13 -10.07 8.31
CA TRP A 495 -20.31 -9.81 9.51
C TRP A 495 -20.49 -10.95 10.52
N ASN A 496 -19.43 -11.70 10.76
CA ASN A 496 -19.42 -12.80 11.74
C ASN A 496 -18.56 -12.43 12.95
N TRP A 497 -19.22 -12.04 14.04
CA TRP A 497 -18.59 -11.54 15.26
C TRP A 497 -18.12 -12.68 16.15
N GLN A 498 -16.89 -12.60 16.64
CA GLN A 498 -16.26 -13.48 17.61
C GLN A 498 -15.91 -12.71 18.89
N ALA A 499 -15.39 -13.41 19.91
CA ALA A 499 -15.10 -12.77 21.20
C ALA A 499 -14.04 -11.65 21.14
N VAL A 500 -13.07 -11.75 20.22
CA VAL A 500 -11.93 -10.84 20.10
C VAL A 500 -11.63 -10.45 18.64
N SER A 501 -12.42 -10.90 17.68
CA SER A 501 -12.27 -10.60 16.26
C SER A 501 -13.63 -10.51 15.57
N VAL A 502 -13.64 -10.02 14.36
CA VAL A 502 -14.79 -10.09 13.44
C VAL A 502 -14.29 -10.57 12.08
N VAL A 503 -15.03 -11.47 11.45
CA VAL A 503 -14.82 -11.86 10.06
C VAL A 503 -15.84 -11.12 9.21
N VAL A 504 -15.36 -10.23 8.34
CA VAL A 504 -16.17 -9.50 7.38
C VAL A 504 -16.00 -10.17 6.02
N THR A 505 -17.11 -10.66 5.45
CA THR A 505 -17.12 -11.16 4.08
C THR A 505 -17.73 -10.06 3.21
N ASP A 506 -16.94 -9.52 2.29
CA ASP A 506 -17.37 -8.46 1.40
C ASP A 506 -18.40 -8.96 0.37
N PRO A 507 -19.04 -8.08 -0.39
CA PRO A 507 -20.01 -8.48 -1.41
C PRO A 507 -19.43 -9.36 -2.53
N ASP A 508 -18.11 -9.32 -2.76
CA ASP A 508 -17.42 -10.20 -3.72
C ASP A 508 -17.12 -11.60 -3.13
N GLY A 509 -17.51 -11.85 -1.87
CA GLY A 509 -17.34 -13.13 -1.17
C GLY A 509 -15.98 -13.33 -0.50
N HIS A 510 -15.17 -12.28 -0.37
CA HIS A 510 -13.87 -12.36 0.30
C HIS A 510 -14.03 -12.11 1.80
N ALA A 511 -13.49 -13.02 2.60
CA ALA A 511 -13.50 -12.92 4.05
C ALA A 511 -12.21 -12.30 4.58
N ASN A 512 -12.34 -11.28 5.45
CA ASN A 512 -11.25 -10.61 6.16
C ASN A 512 -11.47 -10.76 7.67
N GLU A 513 -10.52 -11.33 8.40
CA GLU A 513 -10.57 -11.42 9.85
C GLU A 513 -9.86 -10.23 10.49
N ILE A 514 -10.60 -9.45 11.29
CA ILE A 514 -10.13 -8.25 11.97
C ILE A 514 -10.00 -8.57 13.46
N LYS A 515 -8.80 -8.52 14.00
CA LYS A 515 -8.54 -8.68 15.42
C LYS A 515 -8.86 -7.37 16.15
N LEU A 516 -9.83 -7.40 17.06
CA LEU A 516 -10.32 -6.23 17.78
C LEU A 516 -9.53 -5.93 19.07
N ARG A 517 -8.74 -6.90 19.53
CA ARG A 517 -7.83 -6.74 20.67
C ARG A 517 -6.57 -7.56 20.41
N PRO A 518 -5.37 -7.03 20.75
CA PRO A 518 -4.17 -7.85 20.73
C PRO A 518 -4.37 -9.02 21.71
N GLU A 519 -4.04 -10.22 21.28
CA GLU A 519 -3.92 -11.35 22.19
C GLU A 519 -3.01 -10.91 23.35
N ARG A 520 -3.50 -11.01 24.60
CA ARG A 520 -2.63 -10.82 25.76
C ARG A 520 -1.51 -11.85 25.60
N ARG A 521 -0.29 -11.40 25.29
CA ARG A 521 0.88 -12.25 25.43
C ARG A 521 0.78 -12.87 26.82
N ALA A 522 0.67 -14.19 26.91
CA ALA A 522 0.76 -14.89 28.17
C ALA A 522 1.98 -14.32 28.91
N PRO A 523 1.88 -13.96 30.18
CA PRO A 523 3.04 -13.47 30.91
C PRO A 523 4.11 -14.53 30.76
N VAL A 524 5.27 -14.16 30.22
CA VAL A 524 6.47 -14.99 30.19
C VAL A 524 6.67 -15.39 31.65
N ALA A 525 6.43 -16.65 31.97
CA ALA A 525 6.66 -17.20 33.30
C ALA A 525 8.11 -16.89 33.64
N ARG A 526 8.33 -15.91 34.50
CA ARG A 526 9.60 -15.78 35.19
C ARG A 526 9.77 -17.08 35.94
N GLY A 527 10.74 -17.88 35.53
CA GLY A 527 11.17 -19.05 36.27
C GLY A 527 11.42 -18.64 37.71
N SER A 528 10.52 -18.99 38.59
CA SER A 528 10.80 -19.11 40.00
C SER A 528 11.11 -20.59 40.23
N ASP A 529 12.39 -20.84 40.42
CA ASP A 529 12.82 -21.99 41.23
C ASP A 529 12.11 -21.89 42.58
N ASP A 530 11.58 -22.97 43.01
CA ASP A 530 11.40 -23.51 44.35
C ASP A 530 10.00 -24.11 44.65
N GLY A 531 10.04 -25.41 44.88
CA GLY A 531 9.47 -26.05 46.09
C GLY A 531 7.96 -26.39 46.11
N GLU A 532 7.68 -27.64 45.75
CA GLU A 532 6.73 -28.58 46.41
C GLU A 532 5.61 -28.05 47.35
N ARG A 533 4.39 -28.46 47.02
CA ARG A 533 3.35 -29.22 47.79
C ARG A 533 1.96 -28.84 47.25
N GLY A 534 1.21 -29.68 46.73
CA GLY A 534 0.38 -30.77 47.06
C GLY A 534 -1.11 -30.40 47.26
N VAL A 535 -2.00 -31.25 46.69
CA VAL A 535 -3.45 -31.46 47.02
C VAL A 535 -4.45 -30.51 46.33
N GLY A 536 -5.16 -30.90 45.31
CA GLY A 536 -6.36 -31.74 45.28
C GLY A 536 -7.65 -30.92 45.14
N GLY A 537 -8.49 -31.20 44.16
CA GLY A 537 -9.87 -30.72 44.20
C GLY A 537 -10.60 -30.70 42.83
N GLN A 538 -11.40 -31.68 42.62
CA GLN A 538 -12.20 -32.06 41.45
C GLN A 538 -13.35 -31.12 41.09
N SER A 539 -13.60 -31.04 39.78
CA SER A 539 -14.87 -31.25 39.03
C SER A 539 -16.08 -30.33 39.23
N ARG A 540 -16.67 -29.88 38.15
CA ARG A 540 -17.91 -30.41 37.55
C ARG A 540 -18.41 -29.61 36.33
N ASN A 541 -18.63 -30.37 35.29
CA ASN A 541 -19.45 -30.04 34.10
C ASN A 541 -20.87 -29.59 34.46
N ARG A 542 -21.47 -28.71 33.61
CA ARG A 542 -22.83 -28.95 33.10
C ARG A 542 -23.12 -28.17 31.82
N ARG A 543 -23.44 -28.89 30.76
CA ARG A 543 -24.11 -28.50 29.51
C ARG A 543 -25.53 -27.98 29.80
N ARG A 544 -26.03 -27.09 28.97
CA ARG A 544 -27.35 -27.22 28.32
C ARG A 544 -27.53 -26.29 27.12
N ALA A 545 -28.04 -26.90 26.09
CA ALA A 545 -28.42 -26.32 24.79
C ALA A 545 -29.91 -25.91 24.75
N ARG A 546 -30.28 -25.22 23.68
CA ARG A 546 -31.59 -24.94 23.03
C ARG A 546 -31.93 -23.45 23.06
N GLY A 547 -32.40 -22.82 22.01
CA GLY A 547 -32.88 -23.17 20.67
C GLY A 547 -33.74 -22.00 20.18
N GLY A 548 -33.58 -21.64 18.93
CA GLY A 548 -34.52 -21.22 17.92
C GLY A 548 -35.40 -19.96 18.13
N GLY A 549 -35.41 -19.10 17.11
CA GLY A 549 -36.51 -18.18 16.83
C GLY A 549 -36.08 -16.98 16.00
N GLY A 550 -36.46 -16.94 14.71
CA GLY A 550 -36.13 -15.87 13.79
C GLY A 550 -36.96 -14.61 14.00
N GLY A 551 -36.40 -13.48 13.69
CA GLY A 551 -37.04 -12.18 13.58
C GLY A 551 -36.07 -11.25 12.88
N GLY A 552 -36.47 -10.68 11.73
CA GLY A 552 -35.65 -9.79 10.93
C GLY A 552 -35.38 -8.47 11.64
N GLY A 553 -34.25 -8.45 12.37
CA GLY A 553 -33.59 -7.28 12.87
C GLY A 553 -32.24 -7.11 12.17
N SER A 554 -31.70 -5.90 12.18
CA SER A 554 -30.35 -5.62 11.71
C SER A 554 -29.38 -6.73 12.17
N PRO A 555 -28.42 -7.18 11.35
CA PRO A 555 -27.45 -8.22 11.73
C PRO A 555 -26.69 -7.94 13.02
N PHE A 556 -26.83 -6.76 13.60
CA PHE A 556 -26.15 -6.30 14.81
C PHE A 556 -27.02 -6.21 16.07
N ASP A 557 -28.35 -6.39 15.97
CA ASP A 557 -29.26 -6.15 17.11
C ASP A 557 -28.97 -7.00 18.36
N TRP A 558 -28.34 -8.17 18.20
CA TRP A 558 -27.97 -9.04 19.31
C TRP A 558 -26.70 -8.56 20.07
N LEU A 559 -25.85 -7.73 19.45
CA LEU A 559 -24.62 -7.18 20.06
C LEU A 559 -24.89 -5.99 20.97
N PHE A 560 -26.05 -5.36 20.85
CA PHE A 560 -26.43 -4.13 21.55
C PHE A 560 -27.55 -4.35 22.59
N ARG A 561 -28.05 -5.58 22.72
CA ARG A 561 -29.04 -5.99 23.76
C ARG A 561 -28.39 -6.47 25.03
#